data_2da6d736b7f68600bbb4c2b1b2b08e73
#
_entry.id   2da6d736b7f68600bbb4c2b1b2b08e73
#
_cell.length_a   1.000
_cell.length_b   1.000
_cell.length_c   1.000
_cell.angle_alpha   90.00
_cell.angle_beta   90.00
_cell.angle_gamma   90.00
#
_symmetry.space_group_name_H-M   'P 1'
#
loop_
_entity.id
_entity.type
_entity.pdbx_description
1 polymer ?
#
loop_
_entity_poly.entity_id
_entity_poly.type
_entity_poly.pdbx_seq_one_letter_code
_entity_poly.pdbx_strand_id
1 'polypeptide(L)'
;IEKIKKIQKSARESGCVERPIWPMIILRTPKGWTGPKKVNGQEIEGTFRAHQVPIDMSGDDHLDLLEAWLRSYHPEELFDNNGRLIPELQALAPIGNKRMGANPHANGGKLLKDLILPDFRKYGIEVPTPGEIDAQDMIELGRYIRDVFKLNANNKNFRIFGPDETMSNRLKHSFEAENRSWMADLKDNDEFLARDGRIMDSMLSENMCQGWLEGYLLTGRHGFFASYEAFIRVVD
;
A
#
# COMPACT_ATOMS: atom_id res chain seq x y z
N ILE A 1 -5.11 -18.74 -8.70
CA ILE A 1 -3.91 -19.39 -8.12
C ILE A 1 -2.98 -19.88 -9.23
N GLU A 2 -3.45 -20.60 -10.25
CA GLU A 2 -2.61 -21.12 -11.35
C GLU A 2 -1.82 -20.03 -12.08
N LYS A 3 -2.47 -18.89 -12.41
CA LYS A 3 -1.79 -17.74 -13.01
C LYS A 3 -0.65 -17.22 -12.12
N ILE A 4 -0.87 -17.14 -10.79
CA ILE A 4 0.17 -16.74 -9.84
C ILE A 4 1.34 -17.72 -9.88
N LYS A 5 1.05 -19.02 -9.79
CA LYS A 5 2.08 -20.08 -9.84
C LYS A 5 2.87 -20.03 -11.17
N LYS A 6 2.19 -19.78 -12.30
CA LYS A 6 2.84 -19.64 -13.60
C LYS A 6 3.79 -18.44 -13.65
N ILE A 7 3.36 -17.28 -13.14
CA ILE A 7 4.21 -16.08 -13.05
C ILE A 7 5.45 -16.36 -12.18
N GLN A 8 5.24 -16.95 -10.99
CA GLN A 8 6.34 -17.29 -10.09
C GLN A 8 7.32 -18.28 -10.72
N LYS A 9 6.81 -19.31 -11.41
CA LYS A 9 7.62 -20.32 -12.10
C LYS A 9 8.45 -19.66 -13.21
N SER A 10 7.81 -18.88 -14.06
CA SER A 10 8.50 -18.16 -15.17
C SER A 10 9.63 -17.28 -14.63
N ALA A 11 9.39 -16.51 -13.58
CA ALA A 11 10.41 -15.65 -12.99
C ALA A 11 11.63 -16.44 -12.45
N ARG A 12 11.39 -17.63 -11.86
CA ARG A 12 12.47 -18.47 -11.31
C ARG A 12 13.27 -19.22 -12.37
N GLU A 13 12.60 -19.70 -13.42
CA GLU A 13 13.22 -20.55 -14.43
C GLU A 13 13.86 -19.75 -15.57
N SER A 14 13.23 -18.67 -16.01
CA SER A 14 13.70 -17.85 -17.13
C SER A 14 14.45 -16.59 -16.73
N GLY A 15 14.53 -16.27 -15.42
CA GLY A 15 15.09 -15.00 -14.94
C GLY A 15 14.32 -13.77 -15.46
N CYS A 16 13.07 -13.96 -15.90
CA CYS A 16 12.22 -12.88 -16.39
C CYS A 16 12.03 -11.82 -15.32
N VAL A 17 12.46 -10.60 -15.62
CA VAL A 17 12.38 -9.43 -14.73
C VAL A 17 11.23 -8.49 -15.07
N GLU A 18 10.35 -8.89 -15.99
CA GLU A 18 9.17 -8.11 -16.32
C GLU A 18 8.24 -8.00 -15.11
N ARG A 19 7.68 -6.82 -14.91
CA ARG A 19 6.68 -6.60 -13.86
C ARG A 19 5.38 -7.28 -14.28
N PRO A 20 4.96 -8.35 -13.60
CA PRO A 20 3.76 -9.08 -13.98
C PRO A 20 2.49 -8.33 -13.56
N ILE A 21 1.41 -8.53 -14.32
CA ILE A 21 0.06 -8.17 -13.87
C ILE A 21 -0.46 -9.31 -13.01
N TRP A 22 -0.44 -9.11 -11.69
CA TRP A 22 -0.94 -10.08 -10.73
C TRP A 22 -2.47 -10.17 -10.80
N PRO A 23 -3.05 -11.37 -10.75
CA PRO A 23 -4.50 -11.51 -10.63
C PRO A 23 -4.97 -11.06 -9.25
N MET A 24 -6.09 -10.35 -9.21
CA MET A 24 -6.81 -10.02 -7.98
C MET A 24 -7.94 -11.03 -7.77
N ILE A 25 -8.08 -11.51 -6.53
CA ILE A 25 -9.19 -12.41 -6.14
C ILE A 25 -10.27 -11.54 -5.49
N ILE A 26 -11.46 -11.56 -6.08
CA ILE A 26 -12.64 -10.89 -5.50
C ILE A 26 -13.51 -11.99 -4.86
N LEU A 27 -13.53 -12.01 -3.54
CA LEU A 27 -14.37 -12.92 -2.77
C LEU A 27 -15.71 -12.23 -2.49
N ARG A 28 -16.79 -12.79 -3.03
CA ARG A 28 -18.17 -12.29 -2.80
C ARG A 28 -18.92 -13.31 -1.95
N THR A 29 -19.30 -12.89 -0.76
CA THR A 29 -20.03 -13.72 0.20
C THR A 29 -21.23 -12.95 0.77
N PRO A 30 -22.25 -13.63 1.28
CA PRO A 30 -23.22 -12.97 2.14
C PRO A 30 -22.53 -12.46 3.41
N LYS A 31 -23.06 -11.40 4.00
CA LYS A 31 -22.58 -10.89 5.29
C LYS A 31 -22.76 -11.96 6.36
N GLY A 32 -21.71 -12.23 7.16
CA GLY A 32 -21.75 -13.28 8.17
C GLY A 32 -21.58 -14.71 7.62
N TRP A 33 -21.07 -14.83 6.38
CA TRP A 33 -20.75 -16.14 5.80
C TRP A 33 -19.88 -16.97 6.73
N THR A 34 -20.19 -18.26 6.84
CA THR A 34 -19.64 -19.25 7.79
C THR A 34 -20.12 -19.10 9.23
N GLY A 35 -20.80 -18.02 9.58
CA GLY A 35 -21.46 -17.88 10.89
C GLY A 35 -22.80 -18.63 10.98
N PRO A 36 -23.49 -18.52 12.12
CA PRO A 36 -24.82 -19.11 12.29
C PRO A 36 -25.81 -18.45 11.30
N LYS A 37 -26.61 -19.28 10.64
CA LYS A 37 -27.62 -18.77 9.71
C LYS A 37 -28.79 -18.13 10.43
N LYS A 38 -29.18 -18.74 11.57
CA LYS A 38 -30.28 -18.28 12.41
C LYS A 38 -29.89 -18.37 13.89
N VAL A 39 -30.38 -17.42 14.68
CA VAL A 39 -30.33 -17.39 16.14
C VAL A 39 -31.71 -16.97 16.64
N ASN A 40 -32.29 -17.71 17.58
CA ASN A 40 -33.63 -17.45 18.12
C ASN A 40 -34.70 -17.32 17.03
N GLY A 41 -34.60 -18.14 15.97
CA GLY A 41 -35.53 -18.12 14.83
C GLY A 41 -35.37 -16.93 13.86
N GLN A 42 -34.45 -16.02 14.13
CA GLN A 42 -34.16 -14.85 13.29
C GLN A 42 -33.01 -15.12 12.32
N GLU A 43 -33.12 -14.67 11.07
CA GLU A 43 -32.08 -14.72 10.08
C GLU A 43 -30.90 -13.83 10.50
N ILE A 44 -29.68 -14.39 10.48
CA ILE A 44 -28.41 -13.72 10.78
C ILE A 44 -27.62 -13.49 9.50
N GLU A 45 -27.30 -14.60 8.77
CA GLU A 45 -26.53 -14.51 7.52
C GLU A 45 -27.22 -13.60 6.51
N GLY A 46 -26.49 -12.71 5.87
CA GLY A 46 -27.00 -11.77 4.89
C GLY A 46 -27.73 -10.56 5.47
N THR A 47 -27.90 -10.46 6.79
CA THR A 47 -28.60 -9.36 7.43
C THR A 47 -27.68 -8.45 8.25
N PHE A 48 -28.22 -7.33 8.74
CA PHE A 48 -27.48 -6.42 9.64
C PHE A 48 -27.09 -7.09 10.96
N ARG A 49 -27.80 -8.16 11.38
CA ARG A 49 -27.52 -8.90 12.63
C ARG A 49 -26.17 -9.59 12.60
N ALA A 50 -25.67 -9.96 11.42
CA ALA A 50 -24.33 -10.51 11.26
C ALA A 50 -23.20 -9.48 11.47
N HIS A 51 -23.54 -8.20 11.61
CA HIS A 51 -22.54 -7.15 11.89
C HIS A 51 -22.12 -7.11 13.37
N GLN A 52 -23.01 -7.47 14.26
CA GLN A 52 -22.77 -7.57 15.69
C GLN A 52 -22.33 -8.99 16.06
N VAL A 53 -22.03 -9.23 17.34
CA VAL A 53 -21.83 -10.59 17.84
C VAL A 53 -23.13 -11.38 17.64
N PRO A 54 -23.14 -12.39 16.79
CA PRO A 54 -24.41 -13.04 16.40
C PRO A 54 -25.04 -13.86 17.53
N ILE A 55 -24.27 -14.22 18.55
CA ILE A 55 -24.70 -14.98 19.74
C ILE A 55 -24.21 -14.24 20.96
N ASP A 56 -25.12 -13.66 21.75
CA ASP A 56 -24.81 -12.79 22.89
C ASP A 56 -24.76 -13.52 24.24
N MET A 57 -24.94 -14.85 24.23
CA MET A 57 -24.94 -15.72 25.43
C MET A 57 -26.06 -15.43 26.43
N SER A 58 -27.11 -14.72 26.02
CA SER A 58 -28.25 -14.40 26.89
C SER A 58 -29.34 -15.49 26.91
N GLY A 59 -29.32 -16.40 25.91
CA GLY A 59 -30.27 -17.51 25.79
C GLY A 59 -29.71 -18.82 26.35
N ASP A 60 -30.56 -19.68 26.84
CA ASP A 60 -30.18 -20.98 27.44
C ASP A 60 -29.52 -21.93 26.43
N ASP A 61 -29.87 -21.83 25.14
CA ASP A 61 -29.33 -22.61 24.03
C ASP A 61 -28.13 -21.95 23.30
N HIS A 62 -27.74 -20.75 23.69
CA HIS A 62 -26.70 -19.99 23.01
C HIS A 62 -25.33 -20.64 23.10
N LEU A 63 -25.04 -21.36 24.20
CA LEU A 63 -23.78 -22.11 24.35
C LEU A 63 -23.70 -23.25 23.34
N ASP A 64 -24.79 -24.00 23.18
CA ASP A 64 -24.85 -25.12 22.24
C ASP A 64 -24.73 -24.62 20.78
N LEU A 65 -25.36 -23.49 20.47
CA LEU A 65 -25.25 -22.84 19.16
C LEU A 65 -23.82 -22.37 18.89
N LEU A 66 -23.15 -21.79 19.89
CA LEU A 66 -21.77 -21.34 19.77
C LEU A 66 -20.84 -22.55 19.57
N GLU A 67 -21.01 -23.60 20.36
CA GLU A 67 -20.22 -24.82 20.22
C GLU A 67 -20.43 -25.46 18.85
N ALA A 68 -21.68 -25.59 18.38
CA ALA A 68 -21.99 -26.12 17.06
C ALA A 68 -21.34 -25.27 15.94
N TRP A 69 -21.36 -23.95 16.07
CA TRP A 69 -20.72 -23.05 15.12
C TRP A 69 -19.20 -23.26 15.11
N LEU A 70 -18.54 -23.23 16.27
CA LEU A 70 -17.09 -23.42 16.36
C LEU A 70 -16.68 -24.82 15.86
N ARG A 71 -17.43 -25.85 16.17
CA ARG A 71 -17.19 -27.22 15.67
C ARG A 71 -17.36 -27.35 14.16
N SER A 72 -18.18 -26.51 13.53
CA SER A 72 -18.36 -26.50 12.08
C SER A 72 -17.10 -26.14 11.30
N TYR A 73 -16.09 -25.56 11.96
CA TYR A 73 -14.76 -25.31 11.40
C TYR A 73 -13.80 -26.48 11.47
N HIS A 74 -14.21 -27.60 12.08
CA HIS A 74 -13.41 -28.81 12.24
C HIS A 74 -12.03 -28.54 12.85
N PRO A 75 -11.95 -27.91 14.04
CA PRO A 75 -10.68 -27.56 14.66
C PRO A 75 -9.78 -28.78 14.91
N GLU A 76 -10.35 -29.94 15.09
CA GLU A 76 -9.64 -31.24 15.23
C GLU A 76 -8.84 -31.63 13.98
N GLU A 77 -9.19 -31.12 12.80
CA GLU A 77 -8.42 -31.30 11.56
C GLU A 77 -7.29 -30.29 11.41
N LEU A 78 -7.32 -29.20 12.20
CA LEU A 78 -6.39 -28.09 12.09
C LEU A 78 -5.35 -28.06 13.21
N PHE A 79 -5.69 -28.61 14.38
CA PHE A 79 -4.87 -28.55 15.59
C PHE A 79 -4.68 -29.95 16.19
N ASP A 80 -3.50 -30.17 16.77
CA ASP A 80 -3.21 -31.34 17.56
C ASP A 80 -3.85 -31.26 18.96
N ASN A 81 -3.72 -32.35 19.75
CA ASN A 81 -4.24 -32.45 21.13
C ASN A 81 -3.62 -31.41 22.10
N ASN A 82 -2.56 -30.73 21.74
CA ASN A 82 -1.91 -29.67 22.50
C ASN A 82 -2.30 -28.26 22.02
N GLY A 83 -3.26 -28.16 21.07
CA GLY A 83 -3.69 -26.90 20.47
C GLY A 83 -2.67 -26.28 19.49
N ARG A 84 -1.71 -27.04 18.97
CA ARG A 84 -0.76 -26.60 17.97
C ARG A 84 -1.27 -26.93 16.58
N LEU A 85 -1.03 -26.03 15.62
CA LEU A 85 -1.31 -26.31 14.20
C LEU A 85 -0.62 -27.61 13.78
N ILE A 86 -1.32 -28.45 13.02
CA ILE A 86 -0.74 -29.66 12.42
C ILE A 86 0.44 -29.26 11.49
N PRO A 87 1.44 -30.16 11.31
CA PRO A 87 2.66 -29.85 10.54
C PRO A 87 2.40 -29.39 9.12
N GLU A 88 1.38 -29.91 8.45
CA GLU A 88 1.00 -29.57 7.08
C GLU A 88 0.58 -28.09 6.97
N LEU A 89 -0.13 -27.58 7.97
CA LEU A 89 -0.53 -26.18 8.03
C LEU A 89 0.62 -25.28 8.47
N GLN A 90 1.46 -25.74 9.40
CA GLN A 90 2.67 -25.01 9.80
C GLN A 90 3.62 -24.81 8.61
N ALA A 91 3.72 -25.80 7.71
CA ALA A 91 4.56 -25.72 6.52
C ALA A 91 4.11 -24.63 5.51
N LEU A 92 2.86 -24.17 5.59
CA LEU A 92 2.36 -23.04 4.76
C LEU A 92 2.87 -21.69 5.24
N ALA A 93 3.25 -21.57 6.51
CA ALA A 93 3.76 -20.32 7.06
C ALA A 93 5.14 -20.00 6.48
N PRO A 94 5.39 -18.75 6.09
CA PRO A 94 6.70 -18.36 5.60
C PRO A 94 7.74 -18.43 6.72
N ILE A 95 8.95 -18.90 6.40
CA ILE A 95 10.07 -19.01 7.32
C ILE A 95 11.24 -18.11 6.93
N GLY A 96 12.07 -17.74 7.90
CA GLY A 96 13.27 -16.92 7.67
C GLY A 96 12.92 -15.59 6.98
N ASN A 97 13.68 -15.22 5.96
CA ASN A 97 13.52 -13.97 5.20
C ASN A 97 12.24 -13.90 4.34
N LYS A 98 11.48 -14.97 4.27
CA LYS A 98 10.16 -14.93 3.59
C LYS A 98 9.08 -14.34 4.48
N ARG A 99 9.29 -14.23 5.79
CA ARG A 99 8.36 -13.54 6.68
C ARG A 99 8.45 -12.04 6.43
N MET A 100 7.31 -11.36 6.42
CA MET A 100 7.26 -9.93 6.18
C MET A 100 8.14 -9.14 7.15
N GLY A 101 8.06 -9.41 8.46
CA GLY A 101 8.86 -8.74 9.48
C GLY A 101 10.35 -9.11 9.50
N ALA A 102 10.78 -10.15 8.77
CA ALA A 102 12.18 -10.55 8.68
C ALA A 102 12.79 -10.36 7.29
N ASN A 103 11.99 -9.85 6.33
CA ASN A 103 12.47 -9.61 4.99
C ASN A 103 13.37 -8.35 4.97
N PRO A 104 14.67 -8.47 4.62
CA PRO A 104 15.57 -7.34 4.62
C PRO A 104 15.21 -6.25 3.60
N HIS A 105 14.42 -6.59 2.57
CA HIS A 105 13.90 -5.60 1.63
C HIS A 105 12.75 -4.77 2.21
N ALA A 106 12.01 -5.31 3.19
CA ALA A 106 10.87 -4.65 3.80
C ALA A 106 11.23 -3.84 5.06
N ASN A 107 12.40 -4.08 5.67
CA ASN A 107 12.79 -3.50 6.96
C ASN A 107 14.05 -2.63 6.89
N GLY A 108 14.26 -1.90 5.80
CA GLY A 108 15.32 -0.89 5.69
C GLY A 108 16.74 -1.41 5.50
N GLY A 109 16.97 -2.73 5.54
CA GLY A 109 18.30 -3.27 5.54
C GLY A 109 19.06 -3.11 4.22
N LYS A 110 18.56 -3.70 3.16
CA LYS A 110 19.26 -3.79 1.87
C LYS A 110 19.15 -2.56 0.97
N LEU A 111 18.08 -1.79 1.12
CA LEU A 111 17.74 -0.70 0.20
C LEU A 111 18.10 0.67 0.76
N LEU A 112 18.67 0.70 1.97
CA LEU A 112 19.13 1.93 2.58
C LEU A 112 20.36 2.47 1.82
N LYS A 113 20.18 3.65 1.24
CA LYS A 113 21.22 4.44 0.59
C LYS A 113 20.94 5.91 0.87
N ASP A 114 21.99 6.66 1.14
CA ASP A 114 21.87 8.10 1.35
C ASP A 114 21.21 8.77 0.14
N LEU A 115 20.37 9.75 0.42
CA LEU A 115 19.78 10.60 -0.59
C LEU A 115 20.78 11.70 -0.94
N ILE A 116 21.12 11.81 -2.21
CA ILE A 116 21.97 12.87 -2.72
C ILE A 116 21.08 14.12 -2.91
N LEU A 117 21.38 15.16 -2.16
CA LEU A 117 20.62 16.41 -2.18
C LEU A 117 21.40 17.50 -2.95
N PRO A 118 20.70 18.32 -3.75
CA PRO A 118 21.29 19.50 -4.33
C PRO A 118 21.53 20.59 -3.25
N ASP A 119 22.40 21.53 -3.51
CA ASP A 119 22.60 22.67 -2.62
C ASP A 119 21.34 23.56 -2.65
N PHE A 120 20.58 23.56 -1.55
CA PHE A 120 19.33 24.29 -1.43
C PHE A 120 19.45 25.80 -1.62
N ARG A 121 20.65 26.38 -1.38
CA ARG A 121 20.91 27.83 -1.55
C ARG A 121 20.70 28.28 -3.00
N LYS A 122 20.83 27.36 -3.96
CA LYS A 122 20.62 27.65 -5.39
C LYS A 122 19.15 27.90 -5.76
N TYR A 123 18.22 27.63 -4.83
CA TYR A 123 16.79 27.81 -5.01
C TYR A 123 16.26 29.00 -4.19
N GLY A 124 17.15 29.74 -3.56
CA GLY A 124 16.80 30.98 -2.87
C GLY A 124 16.37 32.05 -3.88
N ILE A 125 15.35 32.80 -3.50
CA ILE A 125 14.88 33.96 -4.27
C ILE A 125 15.46 35.21 -3.64
N GLU A 126 16.09 36.05 -4.46
CA GLU A 126 16.56 37.34 -4.00
C GLU A 126 15.36 38.29 -3.86
N VAL A 127 15.20 38.86 -2.67
CA VAL A 127 14.18 39.86 -2.34
C VAL A 127 14.90 41.14 -1.95
N PRO A 128 15.19 42.03 -2.93
CA PRO A 128 15.95 43.26 -2.67
C PRO A 128 15.24 44.18 -1.70
N THR A 129 13.92 44.27 -1.83
CA THR A 129 13.07 45.12 -1.01
C THR A 129 11.84 44.32 -0.57
N PRO A 130 11.44 44.34 0.72
CA PRO A 130 10.23 43.64 1.21
C PRO A 130 8.99 44.08 0.44
N GLY A 131 8.22 43.12 -0.09
CA GLY A 131 6.98 43.33 -0.84
C GLY A 131 7.18 43.66 -2.34
N GLU A 132 8.40 43.67 -2.85
CA GLU A 132 8.68 43.97 -4.27
C GLU A 132 8.47 42.74 -5.17
N ILE A 133 8.61 41.54 -4.64
CA ILE A 133 8.55 40.29 -5.43
C ILE A 133 7.44 39.41 -4.93
N ASP A 134 6.58 38.95 -5.85
CA ASP A 134 5.65 37.85 -5.62
C ASP A 134 6.34 36.55 -5.97
N ALA A 135 6.58 35.69 -4.97
CA ALA A 135 7.20 34.40 -5.11
C ALA A 135 6.36 33.30 -4.50
N GLN A 136 6.58 32.07 -4.97
CA GLN A 136 5.88 30.88 -4.49
C GLN A 136 6.91 29.82 -4.13
N ASP A 137 7.00 29.53 -2.84
CA ASP A 137 7.93 28.56 -2.27
C ASP A 137 7.78 27.16 -2.88
N MET A 138 6.54 26.72 -3.13
CA MET A 138 6.25 25.41 -3.72
C MET A 138 6.76 25.26 -5.16
N ILE A 139 6.90 26.34 -5.91
CA ILE A 139 7.51 26.31 -7.25
C ILE A 139 9.01 26.01 -7.12
N GLU A 140 9.68 26.69 -6.20
CA GLU A 140 11.11 26.45 -5.94
C GLU A 140 11.35 25.07 -5.35
N LEU A 141 10.48 24.60 -4.46
CA LEU A 141 10.49 23.22 -3.99
C LEU A 141 10.35 22.22 -5.15
N GLY A 142 9.45 22.50 -6.11
CA GLY A 142 9.30 21.66 -7.32
C GLY A 142 10.59 21.56 -8.14
N ARG A 143 11.34 22.67 -8.28
CA ARG A 143 12.67 22.69 -8.95
C ARG A 143 13.71 21.91 -8.15
N TYR A 144 13.72 22.08 -6.84
CA TYR A 144 14.60 21.32 -5.93
C TYR A 144 14.35 19.82 -6.05
N ILE A 145 13.09 19.38 -5.98
CA ILE A 145 12.69 17.97 -6.08
C ILE A 145 13.04 17.40 -7.46
N ARG A 146 12.87 18.15 -8.54
CA ARG A 146 13.36 17.77 -9.87
C ARG A 146 14.82 17.37 -9.83
N ASP A 147 15.64 18.17 -9.19
CA ASP A 147 17.08 17.95 -9.15
C ASP A 147 17.45 16.82 -8.16
N VAL A 148 16.67 16.62 -7.10
CA VAL A 148 16.74 15.40 -6.27
C VAL A 148 16.49 14.15 -7.13
N PHE A 149 15.48 14.13 -7.97
CA PHE A 149 15.23 13.02 -8.89
C PHE A 149 16.39 12.76 -9.84
N LYS A 150 16.97 13.83 -10.42
CA LYS A 150 18.11 13.72 -11.34
C LYS A 150 19.35 13.14 -10.65
N LEU A 151 19.69 13.64 -9.45
CA LEU A 151 20.85 13.18 -8.69
C LEU A 151 20.72 11.73 -8.23
N ASN A 152 19.51 11.25 -8.00
CA ASN A 152 19.22 9.89 -7.54
C ASN A 152 18.63 8.97 -8.63
N ALA A 153 18.82 9.31 -9.90
CA ALA A 153 18.28 8.55 -11.03
C ALA A 153 18.80 7.08 -11.05
N ASN A 154 20.08 6.88 -10.75
CA ASN A 154 20.69 5.55 -10.72
C ASN A 154 20.24 4.72 -9.51
N ASN A 155 20.08 5.35 -8.35
CA ASN A 155 19.67 4.67 -7.12
C ASN A 155 18.18 4.38 -7.07
N LYS A 156 17.35 5.18 -7.76
CA LYS A 156 15.88 5.11 -7.77
C LYS A 156 15.29 5.02 -6.35
N ASN A 157 15.89 5.69 -5.39
CA ASN A 157 15.58 5.59 -3.96
C ASN A 157 14.76 6.75 -3.42
N PHE A 158 14.15 7.56 -4.30
CA PHE A 158 13.28 8.67 -3.93
C PHE A 158 11.95 8.60 -4.71
N ARG A 159 10.82 8.87 -4.03
CA ARG A 159 9.48 8.95 -4.62
C ARG A 159 8.68 10.11 -4.07
N ILE A 160 7.77 10.64 -4.88
CA ILE A 160 6.67 11.50 -4.42
C ILE A 160 5.40 10.66 -4.31
N PHE A 161 4.59 10.99 -3.31
CA PHE A 161 3.25 10.45 -3.12
C PHE A 161 2.27 11.63 -3.01
N GLY A 162 1.17 11.56 -3.72
CA GLY A 162 0.16 12.62 -3.73
C GLY A 162 -1.19 12.09 -4.24
N PRO A 163 -2.30 12.65 -3.75
CA PRO A 163 -3.65 12.23 -4.13
C PRO A 163 -4.12 12.96 -5.41
N ASP A 164 -3.39 12.82 -6.52
CA ASP A 164 -3.61 13.53 -7.80
C ASP A 164 -3.43 15.06 -7.73
N GLU A 165 -2.50 15.50 -6.88
CA GLU A 165 -2.33 16.93 -6.55
C GLU A 165 -0.93 17.49 -6.88
N THR A 166 -0.05 16.74 -7.51
CA THR A 166 1.34 17.19 -7.78
C THR A 166 1.37 18.48 -8.59
N MET A 167 0.53 18.61 -9.63
CA MET A 167 0.47 19.81 -10.47
C MET A 167 -0.11 20.99 -9.69
N SER A 168 -1.24 20.80 -9.01
CA SER A 168 -1.94 21.84 -8.27
C SER A 168 -1.20 22.28 -7.01
N ASN A 169 -0.39 21.42 -6.41
CA ASN A 169 0.58 21.77 -5.37
C ASN A 169 1.84 22.46 -5.93
N ARG A 170 1.83 22.83 -7.22
CA ARG A 170 2.90 23.59 -7.90
C ARG A 170 4.23 22.84 -8.02
N LEU A 171 4.21 21.54 -7.86
CA LEU A 171 5.38 20.67 -8.00
C LEU A 171 5.61 20.20 -9.44
N LYS A 172 5.05 20.89 -10.44
CA LYS A 172 5.10 20.52 -11.87
C LYS A 172 6.53 20.29 -12.39
N HIS A 173 7.52 21.00 -11.84
CA HIS A 173 8.91 20.85 -12.26
C HIS A 173 9.47 19.45 -12.00
N SER A 174 8.89 18.66 -11.09
CA SER A 174 9.26 17.28 -10.88
C SER A 174 9.06 16.41 -12.13
N PHE A 175 8.07 16.75 -12.98
CA PHE A 175 7.80 16.06 -14.24
C PHE A 175 8.86 16.31 -15.33
N GLU A 176 9.75 17.27 -15.17
CA GLU A 176 10.92 17.45 -16.05
C GLU A 176 12.00 16.36 -15.85
N ALA A 177 11.91 15.61 -14.76
CA ALA A 177 12.88 14.57 -14.42
C ALA A 177 12.26 13.19 -14.22
N GLU A 178 10.95 13.10 -13.96
CA GLU A 178 10.30 11.86 -13.62
C GLU A 178 8.82 11.84 -14.05
N ASN A 179 8.26 10.66 -14.20
CA ASN A 179 6.86 10.45 -14.58
C ASN A 179 6.01 9.93 -13.42
N ARG A 180 4.68 10.09 -13.56
CA ARG A 180 3.71 9.39 -12.71
C ARG A 180 3.79 7.89 -12.96
N SER A 181 3.69 7.11 -11.90
CA SER A 181 3.53 5.66 -11.98
C SER A 181 2.12 5.32 -12.45
N TRP A 182 2.00 4.66 -13.59
CA TRP A 182 0.72 4.27 -14.15
C TRP A 182 0.76 2.81 -14.62
N MET A 183 -0.14 1.97 -14.10
CA MET A 183 -0.14 0.53 -14.36
C MET A 183 -1.19 0.09 -15.38
N ALA A 184 -2.14 0.97 -15.72
CA ALA A 184 -3.12 0.73 -16.77
C ALA A 184 -2.55 1.02 -18.16
N ASP A 185 -3.36 0.87 -19.20
CA ASP A 185 -2.95 1.17 -20.57
C ASP A 185 -2.68 2.67 -20.73
N LEU A 186 -1.59 2.98 -21.39
CA LEU A 186 -1.22 4.34 -21.78
C LEU A 186 -1.90 4.68 -23.11
N LYS A 187 -2.42 5.88 -23.23
CA LYS A 187 -3.06 6.42 -24.43
C LYS A 187 -2.17 7.47 -25.08
N ASP A 188 -2.38 7.73 -26.36
CA ASP A 188 -1.56 8.65 -27.13
C ASP A 188 -1.61 10.11 -26.61
N ASN A 189 -2.67 10.46 -25.91
CA ASN A 189 -2.86 11.79 -25.30
C ASN A 189 -2.49 11.86 -23.82
N ASP A 190 -1.95 10.79 -23.24
CA ASP A 190 -1.46 10.77 -21.86
C ASP A 190 -0.11 11.49 -21.78
N GLU A 191 0.06 12.29 -20.73
CA GLU A 191 1.28 13.03 -20.47
C GLU A 191 1.88 12.64 -19.12
N PHE A 192 3.20 12.56 -19.07
CA PHE A 192 3.96 12.28 -17.85
C PHE A 192 3.60 10.96 -17.16
N LEU A 193 3.17 9.94 -17.91
CA LEU A 193 2.86 8.62 -17.39
C LEU A 193 3.92 7.59 -17.78
N ALA A 194 4.32 6.72 -16.86
CA ALA A 194 5.19 5.58 -17.13
C ALA A 194 4.96 4.48 -16.09
N ARG A 195 5.15 3.22 -16.50
CA ARG A 195 4.98 2.07 -15.58
C ARG A 195 5.98 2.06 -14.43
N ASP A 196 7.17 2.57 -14.65
CA ASP A 196 8.25 2.65 -13.64
C ASP A 196 8.41 4.05 -13.05
N GLY A 197 7.48 4.96 -13.32
CA GLY A 197 7.47 6.32 -12.78
C GLY A 197 7.57 6.32 -11.24
N ARG A 198 8.22 7.33 -10.70
CA ARG A 198 8.45 7.48 -9.26
C ARG A 198 7.58 8.54 -8.59
N ILE A 199 6.61 9.09 -9.31
CA ILE A 199 5.58 9.98 -8.78
C ILE A 199 4.29 9.18 -8.65
N MET A 200 3.90 8.84 -7.42
CA MET A 200 2.67 8.10 -7.09
C MET A 200 1.54 9.10 -6.86
N ASP A 201 0.91 9.55 -7.93
CA ASP A 201 -0.01 10.67 -7.95
C ASP A 201 -1.25 10.32 -8.79
N SER A 202 -2.06 9.38 -8.33
CA SER A 202 -3.13 8.83 -9.15
C SER A 202 -4.46 8.57 -8.44
N MET A 203 -4.53 8.71 -7.11
CA MET A 203 -5.75 8.42 -6.35
C MET A 203 -6.04 9.52 -5.34
N LEU A 204 -7.29 9.96 -5.29
CA LEU A 204 -7.78 10.88 -4.26
C LEU A 204 -7.98 10.12 -2.95
N SER A 205 -6.88 9.79 -2.30
CA SER A 205 -6.86 9.10 -1.01
C SER A 205 -5.57 9.41 -0.26
N GLU A 206 -5.64 10.34 0.66
CA GLU A 206 -4.52 10.75 1.53
C GLU A 206 -4.03 9.61 2.40
N ASN A 207 -4.93 8.84 2.98
CA ASN A 207 -4.60 7.68 3.81
C ASN A 207 -3.81 6.63 3.02
N MET A 208 -4.16 6.40 1.76
CA MET A 208 -3.42 5.46 0.90
C MET A 208 -2.04 6.01 0.54
N CYS A 209 -1.93 7.30 0.24
CA CYS A 209 -0.65 7.96 -0.05
C CYS A 209 0.28 7.89 1.16
N GLN A 210 -0.25 8.12 2.38
CA GLN A 210 0.48 7.96 3.63
C GLN A 210 0.97 6.52 3.81
N GLY A 211 0.09 5.54 3.65
CA GLY A 211 0.45 4.12 3.78
C GLY A 211 1.49 3.67 2.75
N TRP A 212 1.43 4.19 1.53
CA TRP A 212 2.46 3.94 0.51
C TRP A 212 3.80 4.57 0.87
N LEU A 213 3.79 5.82 1.37
CA LEU A 213 5.01 6.48 1.85
C LEU A 213 5.62 5.68 3.01
N GLU A 214 4.83 5.31 4.02
CA GLU A 214 5.28 4.51 5.15
C GLU A 214 5.94 3.20 4.69
N GLY A 215 5.23 2.42 3.87
CA GLY A 215 5.77 1.17 3.33
C GLY A 215 7.05 1.38 2.52
N TYR A 216 7.17 2.48 1.80
CA TYR A 216 8.36 2.82 1.02
C TYR A 216 9.54 3.19 1.92
N LEU A 217 9.31 3.97 2.97
CA LEU A 217 10.33 4.37 3.94
C LEU A 217 10.87 3.17 4.74
N LEU A 218 9.99 2.23 5.12
CA LEU A 218 10.38 1.01 5.83
C LEU A 218 11.37 0.15 5.01
N THR A 219 11.39 0.29 3.70
CA THR A 219 12.40 -0.38 2.85
C THR A 219 13.80 0.27 2.93
N GLY A 220 13.95 1.42 3.60
CA GLY A 220 15.18 2.22 3.66
C GLY A 220 15.33 3.24 2.52
N ARG A 221 14.26 3.48 1.76
CA ARG A 221 14.24 4.51 0.72
C ARG A 221 13.70 5.83 1.29
N HIS A 222 13.67 6.86 0.46
CA HIS A 222 13.25 8.21 0.83
C HIS A 222 12.01 8.61 0.05
N GLY A 223 11.11 9.31 0.68
CA GLY A 223 9.87 9.74 0.05
C GLY A 223 9.37 11.07 0.59
N PHE A 224 8.45 11.62 -0.15
CA PHE A 224 7.79 12.89 0.14
C PHE A 224 6.30 12.73 -0.14
N PHE A 225 5.46 13.20 0.76
CA PHE A 225 4.01 13.24 0.58
C PHE A 225 3.56 14.70 0.49
N ALA A 226 2.79 15.01 -0.54
CA ALA A 226 2.18 16.31 -0.74
C ALA A 226 0.67 16.18 -0.82
N SER A 227 -0.05 17.04 -0.11
CA SER A 227 -1.49 17.19 -0.16
C SER A 227 -1.87 18.64 0.10
N TYR A 228 -3.12 19.02 -0.18
CA TYR A 228 -3.61 20.33 0.20
C TYR A 228 -3.68 20.47 1.72
N GLU A 229 -3.40 21.65 2.19
CA GLU A 229 -3.48 22.00 3.62
C GLU A 229 -4.83 21.60 4.25
N ALA A 230 -5.93 21.78 3.51
CA ALA A 230 -7.27 21.43 3.95
C ALA A 230 -7.45 19.90 4.19
N PHE A 231 -6.72 19.05 3.45
CA PHE A 231 -6.89 17.61 3.47
C PHE A 231 -5.82 16.86 4.24
N ILE A 232 -4.66 17.47 4.49
CA ILE A 232 -3.59 16.80 5.24
C ILE A 232 -4.04 16.34 6.63
N ARG A 233 -5.01 17.01 7.23
CA ARG A 233 -5.60 16.64 8.52
C ARG A 233 -6.40 15.33 8.49
N VAL A 234 -6.69 14.79 7.31
CA VAL A 234 -7.35 13.49 7.18
C VAL A 234 -6.43 12.35 7.64
N VAL A 235 -5.12 12.59 7.60
CA VAL A 235 -4.08 11.61 7.94
C VAL A 235 -3.26 11.98 9.18
N ASP A 236 -3.65 13.07 9.87
CA ASP A 236 -3.01 13.57 11.08
C ASP A 236 -3.28 12.71 12.32
#